data_747ed316bc8387d4f57adebcf7fde809
#
_entry.id   747ed316bc8387d4f57adebcf7fde809
#
_cell.length_a   1.000
_cell.length_b   1.000
_cell.length_c   1.000
_cell.angle_alpha   90.00
_cell.angle_beta   90.00
_cell.angle_gamma   90.00
#
_symmetry.space_group_name_H-M   'P 1'
#
loop_
_entity.id
_entity.type
_entity.pdbx_description
1 polymer ?
#
loop_
_entity_poly.entity_id
_entity_poly.type
_entity_poly.pdbx_seq_one_letter_code
_entity_poly.pdbx_strand_id
1 'polypeptide(L)'
;MDTRGFKICAAAVGILPVTAGCTDQAPQEHPNILFILSDDHTSQSWGIYGGILAPYAANDNIARLAAEGCVLDNAFCTNSISVPSRAAILTGQYSHLNGVYTLDDALRPEQDNIAKRLQQAGYRTALIGKWHLKKEPAGFDYYSVFHDQGTYRDPVFKTAENWMDDDKGVGGAVEKGFSTDLVTDKAIRWIKERDRTKPFSVFCHFKATHEPCDFPERFAHLYDGVKFPEPENLLEFGPAKSGRTFAGQPLETMAWRWNKAYTDPENWWTYYPELPFCGVEGDSVANRRAIYQKLVRDYLRCAAAIDDNIGRLLRTLDEEGLAENTVVIYVSDQGYFLGEHGFFDKRIMYEEPLRMPFVIRYPKEIPAGTRNGDIVTNVDFASLLADYAGAEPPQQAQGRSFRSNLAGDTPQEWPRSMYYRYWTQHEIRPAHMGIRNDRYKLIFFYGDRLGMTGSDDCVSPPSWEFYDLETDPHENRNQYGNPAYAEVIGAMKREMLELRRQYKDTDEGSARMREIMETHYAPESAKH
;
A
#
# COMPACT_ATOMS: atom_id res chain seq x y z
N MET A 1 30.82 -43.10 -87.54
CA MET A 1 31.45 -44.23 -86.81
C MET A 1 31.38 -43.88 -85.34
N ASP A 2 30.69 -44.70 -84.68
CA ASP A 2 30.02 -44.47 -83.42
C ASP A 2 30.97 -44.67 -82.22
N THR A 3 31.05 -43.72 -81.29
CA THR A 3 31.73 -43.91 -80.01
C THR A 3 30.81 -43.54 -78.87
N ARG A 4 30.28 -44.56 -78.23
CA ARG A 4 29.42 -44.42 -77.04
C ARG A 4 30.27 -44.16 -75.81
N GLY A 5 30.02 -43.04 -75.12
CA GLY A 5 30.61 -42.71 -73.84
C GLY A 5 29.82 -43.27 -72.66
N PHE A 6 30.50 -43.90 -71.75
CA PHE A 6 29.99 -44.37 -70.44
C PHE A 6 29.83 -43.21 -69.47
N LYS A 7 28.65 -43.05 -68.91
CA LYS A 7 28.42 -42.13 -67.80
C LYS A 7 28.56 -42.89 -66.46
N ILE A 8 29.49 -42.45 -65.62
CA ILE A 8 29.66 -42.89 -64.25
C ILE A 8 28.75 -42.01 -63.40
N CYS A 9 27.77 -42.59 -62.67
CA CYS A 9 26.98 -41.92 -61.66
C CYS A 9 27.74 -41.89 -60.32
N ALA A 10 28.14 -40.72 -59.86
CA ALA A 10 28.62 -40.52 -58.54
C ALA A 10 27.44 -40.18 -57.60
N ALA A 11 27.15 -41.04 -56.63
CA ALA A 11 26.16 -40.75 -55.57
C ALA A 11 26.77 -39.79 -54.55
N ALA A 12 26.25 -38.58 -54.49
CA ALA A 12 26.59 -37.62 -53.45
C ALA A 12 25.72 -37.90 -52.21
N VAL A 13 26.33 -38.32 -51.12
CA VAL A 13 25.69 -38.39 -49.80
C VAL A 13 25.61 -36.97 -49.23
N GLY A 14 24.38 -36.39 -49.27
CA GLY A 14 24.10 -35.10 -48.65
C GLY A 14 24.02 -35.22 -47.13
N ILE A 15 24.96 -34.65 -46.42
CA ILE A 15 24.87 -34.39 -44.99
C ILE A 15 23.98 -33.14 -44.84
N LEU A 16 22.77 -33.33 -44.35
CA LEU A 16 21.90 -32.21 -43.93
C LEU A 16 22.45 -31.65 -42.58
N PRO A 17 22.72 -30.35 -42.47
CA PRO A 17 23.02 -29.77 -41.18
C PRO A 17 21.73 -29.73 -40.35
N VAL A 18 21.76 -30.38 -39.16
CA VAL A 18 20.73 -30.15 -38.12
C VAL A 18 20.99 -28.74 -37.58
N THR A 19 20.29 -27.76 -38.10
CA THR A 19 20.19 -26.45 -37.47
C THR A 19 19.31 -26.64 -36.24
N ALA A 20 19.92 -26.61 -35.05
CA ALA A 20 19.20 -26.37 -33.79
C ALA A 20 18.51 -24.99 -33.95
N GLY A 21 17.21 -25.05 -34.18
CA GLY A 21 16.39 -23.85 -34.22
C GLY A 21 16.37 -23.22 -32.83
N CYS A 22 17.17 -22.18 -32.61
CA CYS A 22 16.78 -21.14 -31.66
C CYS A 22 15.47 -20.58 -32.20
N THR A 23 14.37 -20.91 -31.54
CA THR A 23 13.14 -20.17 -31.74
C THR A 23 13.39 -18.78 -31.18
N ASP A 24 13.77 -17.83 -32.02
CA ASP A 24 13.64 -16.42 -31.72
C ASP A 24 12.14 -16.18 -31.45
N GLN A 25 11.75 -16.21 -30.17
CA GLN A 25 10.46 -15.68 -29.78
C GLN A 25 10.43 -14.23 -30.21
N ALA A 26 9.41 -13.83 -30.96
CA ALA A 26 9.16 -12.43 -31.26
C ALA A 26 9.24 -11.63 -29.95
N PRO A 27 9.85 -10.45 -29.94
CA PRO A 27 9.93 -9.63 -28.72
C PRO A 27 8.54 -9.46 -28.15
N GLN A 28 8.38 -9.77 -26.86
CA GLN A 28 7.13 -9.58 -26.15
C GLN A 28 6.78 -8.08 -26.20
N GLU A 29 5.63 -7.74 -26.75
CA GLU A 29 5.22 -6.36 -27.04
C GLU A 29 5.05 -5.52 -25.76
N HIS A 30 4.61 -6.18 -24.65
CA HIS A 30 4.37 -5.54 -23.35
C HIS A 30 5.26 -6.15 -22.24
N PRO A 31 5.65 -5.36 -21.22
CA PRO A 31 6.47 -5.86 -20.11
C PRO A 31 5.70 -6.83 -19.24
N ASN A 32 6.42 -7.70 -18.52
CA ASN A 32 5.86 -8.37 -17.36
C ASN A 32 5.65 -7.36 -16.22
N ILE A 33 4.79 -7.70 -15.27
CA ILE A 33 4.49 -6.87 -14.10
C ILE A 33 4.68 -7.70 -12.83
N LEU A 34 5.52 -7.24 -11.92
CA LEU A 34 5.63 -7.73 -10.56
C LEU A 34 5.23 -6.62 -9.59
N PHE A 35 4.02 -6.73 -9.04
CA PHE A 35 3.45 -5.77 -8.10
C PHE A 35 3.54 -6.32 -6.66
N ILE A 36 4.46 -5.76 -5.87
CA ILE A 36 4.72 -6.17 -4.49
C ILE A 36 4.02 -5.18 -3.56
N LEU A 37 3.05 -5.65 -2.80
CA LEU A 37 2.25 -4.84 -1.86
C LEU A 37 2.46 -5.34 -0.44
N SER A 38 2.95 -4.47 0.44
CA SER A 38 2.97 -4.71 1.88
C SER A 38 1.74 -4.11 2.57
N ASP A 39 1.54 -4.44 3.85
CA ASP A 39 0.42 -4.01 4.66
C ASP A 39 0.93 -3.15 5.82
N ASP A 40 0.47 -1.91 5.94
CA ASP A 40 0.89 -0.96 6.97
C ASP A 40 2.40 -0.60 6.95
N HIS A 41 3.09 -0.71 5.82
CA HIS A 41 4.51 -0.41 5.77
C HIS A 41 4.73 1.08 5.51
N THR A 42 5.17 1.80 6.52
CA THR A 42 5.41 3.24 6.43
C THR A 42 6.73 3.57 5.72
N SER A 43 6.76 4.67 4.95
CA SER A 43 7.95 5.14 4.24
C SER A 43 9.12 5.46 5.19
N GLN A 44 8.84 5.94 6.40
CA GLN A 44 9.86 6.30 7.39
C GLN A 44 10.64 5.09 7.96
N SER A 45 10.18 3.87 7.75
CA SER A 45 10.91 2.64 8.07
C SER A 45 11.82 2.13 6.96
N TRP A 46 11.85 2.82 5.81
CA TRP A 46 12.79 2.58 4.72
C TRP A 46 13.88 3.65 4.66
N GLY A 47 15.16 3.26 4.70
CA GLY A 47 16.29 4.20 4.67
C GLY A 47 16.35 5.07 3.43
N ILE A 48 15.80 4.61 2.32
CA ILE A 48 15.74 5.36 1.05
C ILE A 48 14.88 6.64 1.14
N TYR A 49 14.02 6.75 2.14
CA TYR A 49 13.23 7.96 2.42
C TYR A 49 13.87 8.88 3.48
N GLY A 50 14.97 8.44 4.11
CA GLY A 50 15.59 9.20 5.20
C GLY A 50 14.82 9.07 6.51
N GLY A 51 14.92 10.08 7.35
CA GLY A 51 14.27 10.10 8.66
C GLY A 51 15.10 9.44 9.77
N ILE A 52 14.57 9.49 11.00
CA ILE A 52 15.32 9.07 12.20
C ILE A 52 15.59 7.56 12.24
N LEU A 53 14.76 6.74 11.60
CA LEU A 53 14.92 5.29 11.56
C LEU A 53 15.78 4.80 10.38
N ALA A 54 16.14 5.65 9.42
CA ALA A 54 16.92 5.28 8.25
C ALA A 54 18.22 4.52 8.54
N PRO A 55 19.02 4.89 9.59
CA PRO A 55 20.25 4.16 9.89
C PRO A 55 20.03 2.73 10.41
N TYR A 56 18.82 2.39 10.80
CA TYR A 56 18.45 1.11 11.39
C TYR A 56 17.67 0.20 10.44
N ALA A 57 17.13 0.75 9.37
CA ALA A 57 16.32 0.00 8.43
C ALA A 57 17.18 -1.03 7.65
N ALA A 58 16.68 -2.25 7.50
CA ALA A 58 17.25 -3.23 6.58
C ALA A 58 16.83 -2.86 5.16
N ASN A 59 17.78 -2.41 4.33
CA ASN A 59 17.46 -1.77 3.06
C ASN A 59 18.18 -2.34 1.84
N ASP A 60 18.97 -3.36 1.96
CA ASP A 60 19.91 -3.76 0.91
C ASP A 60 19.21 -4.01 -0.45
N ASN A 61 18.05 -4.64 -0.41
CA ASN A 61 17.33 -5.03 -1.62
C ASN A 61 16.39 -3.93 -2.14
N ILE A 62 15.71 -3.19 -1.23
CA ILE A 62 14.92 -2.03 -1.66
C ILE A 62 15.81 -0.90 -2.16
N ALA A 63 17.01 -0.71 -1.59
CA ALA A 63 17.98 0.24 -2.09
C ALA A 63 18.50 -0.14 -3.48
N ARG A 64 18.69 -1.44 -3.76
CA ARG A 64 18.97 -1.92 -5.11
C ARG A 64 17.84 -1.53 -6.07
N LEU A 65 16.58 -1.84 -5.71
CA LEU A 65 15.41 -1.51 -6.54
C LEU A 65 15.32 0.00 -6.80
N ALA A 66 15.58 0.83 -5.79
CA ALA A 66 15.61 2.29 -5.90
C ALA A 66 16.77 2.80 -6.78
N ALA A 67 17.95 2.21 -6.64
CA ALA A 67 19.11 2.58 -7.44
C ALA A 67 18.98 2.21 -8.92
N GLU A 68 18.22 1.16 -9.22
CA GLU A 68 17.93 0.68 -10.58
C GLU A 68 16.62 1.28 -11.16
N GLY A 69 15.88 2.09 -10.39
CA GLY A 69 14.57 2.62 -10.76
C GLY A 69 14.31 4.04 -10.26
N CYS A 70 13.07 4.32 -9.91
CA CYS A 70 12.59 5.60 -9.41
C CYS A 70 11.90 5.45 -8.05
N VAL A 71 12.16 6.37 -7.12
CA VAL A 71 11.47 6.52 -5.83
C VAL A 71 10.47 7.66 -5.94
N LEU A 72 9.21 7.42 -5.56
CA LEU A 72 8.21 8.48 -5.44
C LEU A 72 8.21 9.02 -4.01
N ASP A 73 8.33 10.34 -3.88
CA ASP A 73 8.32 11.02 -2.58
C ASP A 73 6.91 11.33 -2.08
N ASN A 74 5.94 11.43 -2.98
CA ASN A 74 4.58 11.87 -2.71
C ASN A 74 3.53 10.88 -3.23
N ALA A 75 3.67 9.59 -2.85
CA ALA A 75 2.63 8.58 -3.08
C ALA A 75 1.72 8.48 -1.86
N PHE A 76 0.41 8.66 -2.05
CA PHE A 76 -0.57 8.75 -0.97
C PHE A 76 -1.74 7.79 -1.15
N CYS A 77 -2.28 7.28 -0.03
CA CYS A 77 -3.55 6.57 -0.04
C CYS A 77 -4.74 7.54 0.09
N THR A 78 -5.87 7.18 -0.47
CA THR A 78 -7.10 8.01 -0.45
C THR A 78 -8.05 7.67 0.70
N ASN A 79 -7.79 6.56 1.40
CA ASN A 79 -8.45 6.12 2.62
C ASN A 79 -7.48 5.18 3.36
N SER A 80 -6.89 5.62 4.47
CA SER A 80 -5.77 4.94 5.16
C SER A 80 -6.24 3.74 5.98
N ILE A 81 -6.85 2.76 5.30
CA ILE A 81 -7.25 1.48 5.90
C ILE A 81 -7.29 0.39 4.83
N SER A 82 -6.83 -0.82 5.16
CA SER A 82 -6.46 -1.85 4.18
C SER A 82 -7.55 -2.21 3.17
N VAL A 83 -8.80 -2.51 3.59
CA VAL A 83 -9.86 -2.96 2.68
C VAL A 83 -10.20 -1.89 1.64
N PRO A 84 -10.52 -0.63 2.02
CA PRO A 84 -10.75 0.44 1.06
C PRO A 84 -9.55 0.77 0.18
N SER A 85 -8.34 0.82 0.75
CA SER A 85 -7.14 1.13 -0.02
C SER A 85 -6.85 0.05 -1.08
N ARG A 86 -6.95 -1.24 -0.72
CA ARG A 86 -6.77 -2.35 -1.67
C ARG A 86 -7.84 -2.34 -2.77
N ALA A 87 -9.09 -2.01 -2.43
CA ALA A 87 -10.14 -1.83 -3.42
C ALA A 87 -9.83 -0.67 -4.37
N ALA A 88 -9.33 0.47 -3.85
CA ALA A 88 -8.93 1.62 -4.66
C ALA A 88 -7.78 1.27 -5.62
N ILE A 89 -6.75 0.55 -5.14
CA ILE A 89 -5.62 0.08 -5.97
C ILE A 89 -6.11 -0.78 -7.14
N LEU A 90 -7.05 -1.69 -6.91
CA LEU A 90 -7.53 -2.61 -7.94
C LEU A 90 -8.50 -1.98 -8.92
N THR A 91 -9.39 -1.09 -8.44
CA THR A 91 -10.45 -0.51 -9.26
C THR A 91 -10.10 0.82 -9.91
N GLY A 92 -9.08 1.51 -9.39
CA GLY A 92 -8.78 2.90 -9.77
C GLY A 92 -9.85 3.89 -9.29
N GLN A 93 -10.65 3.53 -8.26
CA GLN A 93 -11.80 4.31 -7.82
C GLN A 93 -11.72 4.63 -6.32
N TYR A 94 -12.16 5.83 -5.95
CA TYR A 94 -12.38 6.19 -4.54
C TYR A 94 -13.50 5.33 -3.92
N SER A 95 -13.49 5.22 -2.59
CA SER A 95 -14.44 4.39 -1.81
C SER A 95 -15.91 4.66 -2.13
N HIS A 96 -16.29 5.93 -2.34
CA HIS A 96 -17.67 6.29 -2.66
C HIS A 96 -18.13 5.86 -4.05
N LEU A 97 -17.23 5.49 -4.95
CA LEU A 97 -17.56 4.97 -6.28
C LEU A 97 -17.45 3.44 -6.34
N ASN A 98 -16.42 2.84 -5.73
CA ASN A 98 -16.29 1.39 -5.71
C ASN A 98 -17.17 0.71 -4.63
N GLY A 99 -17.74 1.48 -3.69
CA GLY A 99 -18.64 0.98 -2.64
C GLY A 99 -17.93 0.29 -1.47
N VAL A 100 -16.59 0.43 -1.35
CA VAL A 100 -15.79 -0.16 -0.29
C VAL A 100 -15.28 0.95 0.63
N TYR A 101 -15.99 1.21 1.71
CA TYR A 101 -15.78 2.35 2.60
C TYR A 101 -14.99 1.98 3.86
N THR A 102 -15.24 0.77 4.38
CA THR A 102 -14.81 0.33 5.72
C THR A 102 -14.19 -1.06 5.68
N LEU A 103 -13.70 -1.55 6.81
CA LEU A 103 -13.20 -2.93 6.94
C LEU A 103 -14.28 -3.99 6.75
N ASP A 104 -15.56 -3.62 6.92
CA ASP A 104 -16.68 -4.56 6.82
C ASP A 104 -17.18 -4.78 5.40
N ASP A 105 -16.79 -3.91 4.48
CA ASP A 105 -17.18 -3.99 3.08
C ASP A 105 -16.36 -5.02 2.30
N ALA A 106 -16.83 -5.37 1.11
CA ALA A 106 -16.21 -6.34 0.23
C ALA A 106 -16.13 -5.83 -1.22
N LEU A 107 -15.06 -6.16 -1.92
CA LEU A 107 -15.01 -5.98 -3.38
C LEU A 107 -15.76 -7.15 -4.03
N ARG A 108 -16.83 -6.82 -4.76
CA ARG A 108 -17.65 -7.85 -5.41
C ARG A 108 -16.94 -8.38 -6.66
N PRO A 109 -17.02 -9.71 -6.92
CA PRO A 109 -16.37 -10.33 -8.09
C PRO A 109 -16.83 -9.76 -9.44
N GLU A 110 -18.04 -9.23 -9.53
CA GLU A 110 -18.60 -8.64 -10.76
C GLU A 110 -17.95 -7.29 -11.10
N GLN A 111 -17.45 -6.57 -10.09
CA GLN A 111 -16.84 -5.25 -10.29
C GLN A 111 -15.62 -5.36 -11.21
N ASP A 112 -15.49 -4.36 -12.07
CA ASP A 112 -14.33 -4.26 -12.94
C ASP A 112 -13.09 -3.87 -12.14
N ASN A 113 -11.94 -4.47 -12.50
CA ASN A 113 -10.68 -4.24 -11.82
C ASN A 113 -9.50 -4.46 -12.78
N ILE A 114 -8.33 -4.01 -12.36
CA ILE A 114 -7.14 -4.08 -13.22
C ILE A 114 -6.73 -5.52 -13.60
N ALA A 115 -6.94 -6.51 -12.72
CA ALA A 115 -6.59 -7.90 -13.07
C ALA A 115 -7.42 -8.42 -14.26
N LYS A 116 -8.71 -8.10 -14.32
CA LYS A 116 -9.57 -8.41 -15.47
C LYS A 116 -9.08 -7.73 -16.75
N ARG A 117 -8.64 -6.49 -16.65
CA ARG A 117 -8.10 -5.73 -17.80
C ARG A 117 -6.81 -6.32 -18.31
N LEU A 118 -5.92 -6.73 -17.40
CA LEU A 118 -4.68 -7.43 -17.74
C LEU A 118 -4.96 -8.77 -18.43
N GLN A 119 -5.93 -9.56 -17.95
CA GLN A 119 -6.34 -10.79 -18.63
C GLN A 119 -6.86 -10.51 -20.06
N GLN A 120 -7.69 -9.47 -20.24
CA GLN A 120 -8.19 -9.06 -21.55
C GLN A 120 -7.07 -8.63 -22.50
N ALA A 121 -5.98 -8.06 -21.96
CA ALA A 121 -4.77 -7.72 -22.71
C ALA A 121 -3.84 -8.93 -22.94
N GLY A 122 -4.25 -10.14 -22.59
CA GLY A 122 -3.51 -11.38 -22.85
C GLY A 122 -2.50 -11.78 -21.77
N TYR A 123 -2.45 -11.09 -20.64
CA TYR A 123 -1.58 -11.45 -19.53
C TYR A 123 -2.04 -12.73 -18.81
N ARG A 124 -1.06 -13.48 -18.30
CA ARG A 124 -1.31 -14.46 -17.24
C ARG A 124 -1.23 -13.75 -15.90
N THR A 125 -2.27 -13.90 -15.09
CA THR A 125 -2.42 -13.13 -13.85
C THR A 125 -2.39 -14.02 -12.63
N ALA A 126 -1.64 -13.62 -11.60
CA ALA A 126 -1.57 -14.31 -10.32
C ALA A 126 -1.72 -13.35 -9.14
N LEU A 127 -2.40 -13.81 -8.09
CA LEU A 127 -2.51 -13.12 -6.80
C LEU A 127 -2.07 -14.05 -5.67
N ILE A 128 -1.09 -13.62 -4.89
CA ILE A 128 -0.50 -14.44 -3.83
C ILE A 128 -0.37 -13.64 -2.55
N GLY A 129 -0.90 -14.17 -1.43
CA GLY A 129 -0.80 -13.57 -0.11
C GLY A 129 -2.04 -12.84 0.36
N LYS A 130 -1.91 -11.65 0.95
CA LYS A 130 -3.04 -10.93 1.56
C LYS A 130 -4.01 -10.38 0.52
N TRP A 131 -5.24 -10.90 0.52
CA TRP A 131 -6.36 -10.38 -0.27
C TRP A 131 -7.21 -9.37 0.53
N HIS A 132 -7.78 -9.79 1.62
CA HIS A 132 -8.56 -9.00 2.59
C HIS A 132 -9.80 -8.28 2.01
N LEU A 133 -10.27 -8.65 0.82
CA LEU A 133 -11.45 -8.06 0.17
C LEU A 133 -12.68 -8.98 0.24
N LYS A 134 -12.65 -9.98 1.12
CA LYS A 134 -13.71 -10.88 1.58
C LYS A 134 -14.29 -11.82 0.52
N LYS A 135 -14.64 -11.35 -0.67
CA LYS A 135 -15.17 -12.18 -1.75
C LYS A 135 -14.03 -12.80 -2.57
N GLU A 136 -14.36 -13.85 -3.31
CA GLU A 136 -13.40 -14.56 -4.15
C GLU A 136 -12.67 -13.60 -5.12
N PRO A 137 -11.33 -13.68 -5.25
CA PRO A 137 -10.58 -12.86 -6.18
C PRO A 137 -11.02 -13.10 -7.64
N ALA A 138 -11.37 -12.03 -8.36
CA ALA A 138 -11.78 -12.09 -9.74
C ALA A 138 -10.78 -11.40 -10.67
N GLY A 139 -10.52 -11.99 -11.85
CA GLY A 139 -9.54 -11.49 -12.83
C GLY A 139 -8.15 -12.10 -12.66
N PHE A 140 -8.01 -13.18 -11.89
CA PHE A 140 -6.75 -13.90 -11.70
C PHE A 140 -6.87 -15.33 -12.22
N ASP A 141 -5.91 -15.75 -13.06
CA ASP A 141 -5.80 -17.14 -13.52
C ASP A 141 -5.38 -18.09 -12.40
N TYR A 142 -4.62 -17.56 -11.45
CA TYR A 142 -4.15 -18.25 -10.25
C TYR A 142 -4.26 -17.34 -9.04
N TYR A 143 -4.74 -17.85 -7.94
CA TYR A 143 -4.60 -17.19 -6.65
C TYR A 143 -4.33 -18.19 -5.53
N SER A 144 -3.54 -17.75 -4.56
CA SER A 144 -3.31 -18.43 -3.29
C SER A 144 -3.25 -17.36 -2.21
N VAL A 145 -4.39 -17.11 -1.57
CA VAL A 145 -4.58 -15.94 -0.71
C VAL A 145 -4.86 -16.33 0.72
N PHE A 146 -4.47 -15.45 1.65
CA PHE A 146 -4.78 -15.66 3.05
C PHE A 146 -6.28 -15.61 3.30
N HIS A 147 -6.71 -16.44 4.23
CA HIS A 147 -7.98 -16.27 4.89
C HIS A 147 -7.95 -14.96 5.69
N ASP A 148 -8.89 -14.04 5.40
CA ASP A 148 -9.02 -12.73 6.04
C ASP A 148 -7.69 -11.95 6.12
N GLN A 149 -7.28 -11.53 7.32
CA GLN A 149 -6.01 -10.84 7.60
C GLN A 149 -4.78 -11.76 7.46
N GLY A 150 -4.96 -13.06 7.50
CA GLY A 150 -3.88 -14.03 7.58
C GLY A 150 -3.14 -14.01 8.92
N THR A 151 -2.31 -15.02 9.11
CA THR A 151 -1.38 -15.15 10.24
C THR A 151 0.07 -15.11 9.74
N TYR A 152 1.01 -14.72 10.60
CA TYR A 152 2.43 -14.76 10.23
C TYR A 152 2.98 -16.17 10.19
N ARG A 153 2.57 -17.00 11.15
CA ARG A 153 3.00 -18.40 11.28
C ARG A 153 1.91 -19.33 10.83
N ASP A 154 2.27 -20.33 10.04
CA ASP A 154 1.38 -21.39 9.56
C ASP A 154 0.06 -20.84 8.98
N PRO A 155 0.10 -19.92 8.00
CA PRO A 155 -1.09 -19.28 7.48
C PRO A 155 -2.03 -20.26 6.77
N VAL A 156 -3.32 -19.95 6.78
CA VAL A 156 -4.31 -20.61 5.94
C VAL A 156 -4.35 -19.96 4.59
N PHE A 157 -4.12 -20.72 3.52
CA PHE A 157 -4.26 -20.27 2.14
C PHE A 157 -5.54 -20.79 1.50
N LYS A 158 -6.25 -19.90 0.82
CA LYS A 158 -7.40 -20.20 -0.04
C LYS A 158 -6.99 -20.14 -1.50
N THR A 159 -7.45 -21.12 -2.26
CA THR A 159 -7.26 -21.24 -3.72
C THR A 159 -8.63 -21.48 -4.37
N ALA A 160 -8.70 -21.52 -5.70
CA ALA A 160 -9.94 -21.81 -6.40
C ALA A 160 -10.54 -23.18 -6.05
N GLU A 161 -9.69 -24.17 -5.69
CA GLU A 161 -10.15 -25.51 -5.36
C GLU A 161 -10.75 -25.62 -3.95
N ASN A 162 -10.37 -24.71 -3.05
CA ASN A 162 -10.79 -24.77 -1.64
C ASN A 162 -11.47 -23.48 -1.14
N TRP A 163 -11.82 -22.58 -2.05
CA TRP A 163 -12.60 -21.41 -1.72
C TRP A 163 -14.01 -21.81 -1.28
N MET A 164 -14.43 -21.28 -0.15
CA MET A 164 -15.80 -21.39 0.30
C MET A 164 -16.34 -19.98 0.50
N ASP A 165 -17.44 -19.67 -0.17
CA ASP A 165 -18.06 -18.33 -0.11
C ASP A 165 -18.85 -18.18 1.20
N ASP A 166 -18.14 -17.94 2.27
CA ASP A 166 -18.71 -17.45 3.50
C ASP A 166 -17.91 -16.28 4.07
N ASP A 167 -18.63 -15.33 4.64
CA ASP A 167 -18.03 -14.14 5.27
C ASP A 167 -17.28 -14.47 6.58
N LYS A 168 -17.31 -15.73 7.03
CA LYS A 168 -16.65 -16.22 8.24
C LYS A 168 -15.31 -16.86 7.96
N GLY A 169 -14.90 -16.86 6.69
CA GLY A 169 -13.59 -17.31 6.29
C GLY A 169 -13.36 -18.82 6.39
N VAL A 170 -14.39 -19.61 6.20
CA VAL A 170 -14.28 -21.07 6.09
C VAL A 170 -13.59 -21.44 4.78
N GLY A 171 -12.92 -22.58 4.77
CA GLY A 171 -12.13 -23.07 3.63
C GLY A 171 -10.66 -22.70 3.74
N GLY A 172 -9.90 -23.18 2.75
CA GLY A 172 -8.45 -23.04 2.73
C GLY A 172 -7.72 -24.20 3.41
N ALA A 173 -6.40 -24.15 3.34
CA ALA A 173 -5.49 -25.14 3.93
C ALA A 173 -4.37 -24.44 4.68
N VAL A 174 -3.99 -24.98 5.84
CA VAL A 174 -2.84 -24.51 6.62
C VAL A 174 -1.55 -24.92 5.90
N GLU A 175 -0.65 -23.98 5.68
CA GLU A 175 0.69 -24.25 5.19
C GLU A 175 1.73 -23.89 6.26
N LYS A 176 2.65 -24.84 6.53
CA LYS A 176 3.68 -24.67 7.54
C LYS A 176 4.77 -23.73 7.09
N GLY A 177 5.07 -22.73 7.91
CA GLY A 177 6.13 -21.76 7.65
C GLY A 177 5.75 -20.33 7.99
N PHE A 178 6.62 -19.40 7.60
CA PHE A 178 6.40 -17.97 7.82
C PHE A 178 5.75 -17.32 6.60
N SER A 179 4.70 -16.55 6.79
CA SER A 179 3.82 -16.09 5.70
C SER A 179 4.54 -15.29 4.62
N THR A 180 5.48 -14.39 4.99
CA THR A 180 6.22 -13.59 4.02
C THR A 180 7.09 -14.48 3.11
N ASP A 181 7.72 -15.51 3.69
CA ASP A 181 8.53 -16.47 2.93
C ASP A 181 7.65 -17.35 2.03
N LEU A 182 6.54 -17.89 2.56
CA LEU A 182 5.62 -18.72 1.79
C LEU A 182 5.00 -18.00 0.60
N VAL A 183 4.62 -16.73 0.78
CA VAL A 183 4.12 -15.87 -0.32
C VAL A 183 5.17 -15.72 -1.41
N THR A 184 6.41 -15.46 -1.02
CA THR A 184 7.54 -15.33 -1.95
C THR A 184 7.84 -16.65 -2.65
N ASP A 185 7.86 -17.78 -1.94
CA ASP A 185 8.08 -19.11 -2.52
C ASP A 185 7.06 -19.44 -3.60
N LYS A 186 5.78 -19.13 -3.32
CA LYS A 186 4.69 -19.34 -4.28
C LYS A 186 4.82 -18.41 -5.49
N ALA A 187 5.17 -17.15 -5.29
CA ALA A 187 5.38 -16.20 -6.38
C ALA A 187 6.54 -16.64 -7.29
N ILE A 188 7.68 -17.03 -6.71
CA ILE A 188 8.84 -17.54 -7.44
C ILE A 188 8.49 -18.81 -8.21
N ARG A 189 7.82 -19.77 -7.57
CA ARG A 189 7.37 -21.00 -8.24
C ARG A 189 6.48 -20.68 -9.43
N TRP A 190 5.46 -19.84 -9.24
CA TRP A 190 4.55 -19.47 -10.30
C TRP A 190 5.27 -18.77 -11.47
N ILE A 191 6.21 -17.86 -11.20
CA ILE A 191 7.04 -17.20 -12.21
C ILE A 191 7.86 -18.23 -13.00
N LYS A 192 8.46 -19.23 -12.34
CA LYS A 192 9.27 -20.26 -13.00
C LYS A 192 8.43 -21.23 -13.84
N GLU A 193 7.22 -21.57 -13.40
CA GLU A 193 6.32 -22.54 -14.04
C GLU A 193 5.33 -21.89 -15.04
N ARG A 194 5.36 -20.56 -15.20
CA ARG A 194 4.44 -19.79 -16.05
C ARG A 194 4.45 -20.24 -17.53
N ASP A 195 3.41 -19.94 -18.27
CA ASP A 195 3.39 -19.95 -19.73
C ASP A 195 4.36 -18.86 -20.26
N ARG A 196 5.49 -19.30 -20.82
CA ARG A 196 6.56 -18.41 -21.31
C ARG A 196 6.20 -17.68 -22.61
N THR A 197 5.07 -18.03 -23.24
CA THR A 197 4.61 -17.40 -24.49
C THR A 197 3.79 -16.14 -24.26
N LYS A 198 3.45 -15.84 -23.00
CA LYS A 198 2.59 -14.71 -22.62
C LYS A 198 3.27 -13.82 -21.59
N PRO A 199 2.96 -12.51 -21.60
CA PRO A 199 3.31 -11.64 -20.49
C PRO A 199 2.60 -12.09 -19.21
N PHE A 200 3.19 -11.79 -18.07
CA PHE A 200 2.59 -12.09 -16.77
C PHE A 200 2.42 -10.84 -15.91
N SER A 201 1.45 -10.92 -15.00
CA SER A 201 1.30 -9.99 -13.90
C SER A 201 1.13 -10.77 -12.60
N VAL A 202 2.06 -10.59 -11.66
CA VAL A 202 2.04 -11.17 -10.32
C VAL A 202 1.80 -10.09 -9.29
N PHE A 203 0.71 -10.22 -8.55
CA PHE A 203 0.39 -9.45 -7.36
C PHE A 203 0.88 -10.24 -6.14
N CYS A 204 2.02 -9.83 -5.57
CA CYS A 204 2.66 -10.46 -4.41
C CYS A 204 2.37 -9.61 -3.16
N HIS A 205 1.41 -10.03 -2.35
CA HIS A 205 0.85 -9.23 -1.25
C HIS A 205 1.25 -9.80 0.11
N PHE A 206 2.12 -9.09 0.82
CA PHE A 206 2.53 -9.45 2.18
C PHE A 206 1.52 -9.02 3.23
N LYS A 207 1.45 -9.77 4.35
CA LYS A 207 0.82 -9.34 5.59
C LYS A 207 1.71 -8.36 6.36
N ALA A 208 3.02 -8.48 6.23
CA ALA A 208 4.01 -7.64 6.89
C ALA A 208 3.88 -6.19 6.38
N THR A 209 3.94 -5.17 7.21
CA THR A 209 4.33 -5.14 8.63
C THR A 209 3.14 -5.06 9.60
N HIS A 210 1.92 -5.34 9.16
CA HIS A 210 0.71 -5.23 9.98
C HIS A 210 0.87 -5.89 11.36
N GLU A 211 0.25 -5.31 12.37
CA GLU A 211 0.16 -5.90 13.72
C GLU A 211 -0.20 -7.41 13.64
N PRO A 212 0.47 -8.29 14.36
CA PRO A 212 1.35 -8.09 15.53
C PRO A 212 2.82 -7.81 15.23
N CYS A 213 3.22 -7.49 13.99
CA CYS A 213 4.61 -7.23 13.59
C CYS A 213 5.55 -8.41 13.90
N ASP A 214 5.07 -9.65 13.71
CA ASP A 214 5.89 -10.83 13.95
C ASP A 214 6.96 -11.00 12.85
N PHE A 215 8.04 -11.66 13.18
CA PHE A 215 9.21 -11.82 12.33
C PHE A 215 9.72 -13.27 12.35
N PRO A 216 10.36 -13.73 11.27
CA PRO A 216 10.96 -15.06 11.24
C PRO A 216 12.19 -15.11 12.15
N GLU A 217 12.50 -16.31 12.65
CA GLU A 217 13.56 -16.58 13.64
C GLU A 217 14.92 -15.99 13.24
N ARG A 218 15.25 -15.96 11.95
CA ARG A 218 16.51 -15.38 11.45
C ARG A 218 16.70 -13.89 11.76
N PHE A 219 15.63 -13.18 12.14
CA PHE A 219 15.65 -11.76 12.53
C PHE A 219 15.40 -11.55 14.02
N ALA A 220 15.24 -12.61 14.83
CA ALA A 220 14.91 -12.51 16.25
C ALA A 220 15.93 -11.69 17.07
N HIS A 221 17.21 -11.74 16.68
CA HIS A 221 18.29 -11.02 17.36
C HIS A 221 18.71 -9.72 16.66
N LEU A 222 18.06 -9.38 15.56
CA LEU A 222 18.29 -8.09 14.90
C LEU A 222 17.86 -6.96 15.85
N TYR A 223 18.74 -6.00 16.07
CA TYR A 223 18.55 -4.88 17.00
C TYR A 223 18.59 -5.21 18.51
N ASP A 224 19.14 -6.35 18.92
CA ASP A 224 19.39 -6.61 20.34
C ASP A 224 20.31 -5.53 20.91
N GLY A 225 19.88 -4.93 22.02
CA GLY A 225 20.63 -3.84 22.67
C GLY A 225 20.59 -2.49 21.94
N VAL A 226 19.91 -2.37 20.81
CA VAL A 226 19.75 -1.10 20.11
C VAL A 226 18.70 -0.24 20.82
N LYS A 227 19.03 1.04 21.03
CA LYS A 227 18.09 2.08 21.41
C LYS A 227 17.80 2.97 20.22
N PHE A 228 16.55 2.95 19.77
CA PHE A 228 16.09 3.76 18.62
C PHE A 228 15.90 5.22 19.03
N PRO A 229 16.18 6.18 18.12
CA PRO A 229 15.85 7.58 18.31
C PRO A 229 14.34 7.78 18.41
N GLU A 230 13.91 8.79 19.14
CA GLU A 230 12.50 9.08 19.42
C GLU A 230 12.01 10.20 18.50
N PRO A 231 10.79 10.11 17.93
CA PRO A 231 10.18 11.25 17.25
C PRO A 231 9.98 12.40 18.25
N GLU A 232 10.10 13.64 17.77
CA GLU A 232 10.06 14.82 18.62
C GLU A 232 8.76 15.00 19.40
N ASN A 233 7.65 14.45 18.85
CA ASN A 233 6.31 14.50 19.40
C ASN A 233 5.87 13.18 20.08
N LEU A 234 6.79 12.23 20.31
CA LEU A 234 6.50 10.98 21.04
C LEU A 234 5.78 11.22 22.37
N LEU A 235 6.19 12.27 23.10
CA LEU A 235 5.66 12.60 24.43
C LEU A 235 4.47 13.57 24.40
N GLU A 236 3.74 13.60 23.32
CA GLU A 236 2.45 14.29 23.24
C GLU A 236 1.35 13.45 23.90
N PHE A 237 0.98 13.79 25.15
CA PHE A 237 -0.02 13.07 25.93
C PHE A 237 -1.46 13.57 25.76
N GLY A 238 -1.72 14.37 24.76
CA GLY A 238 -3.08 14.86 24.47
C GLY A 238 -3.07 16.05 23.53
N PRO A 239 -4.24 16.46 23.02
CA PRO A 239 -4.37 17.44 21.94
C PRO A 239 -4.08 18.89 22.34
N ALA A 240 -4.06 19.20 23.64
CA ALA A 240 -4.03 20.60 24.11
C ALA A 240 -2.77 21.37 23.67
N LYS A 241 -1.65 20.69 23.48
CA LYS A 241 -0.39 21.34 23.12
C LYS A 241 -0.28 21.60 21.61
N SER A 242 -0.75 20.67 20.79
CA SER A 242 -0.74 20.77 19.33
C SER A 242 -1.95 21.50 18.78
N GLY A 243 -3.04 21.59 19.55
CA GLY A 243 -4.32 22.12 19.09
C GLY A 243 -5.04 21.18 18.09
N ARG A 244 -4.64 19.91 18.00
CA ARG A 244 -5.40 18.92 17.23
C ARG A 244 -6.78 18.68 17.85
N THR A 245 -7.73 18.25 17.04
CA THR A 245 -9.15 18.24 17.40
C THR A 245 -9.66 16.88 17.88
N PHE A 246 -8.83 15.86 17.91
CA PHE A 246 -9.16 14.49 18.31
C PHE A 246 -8.10 13.91 19.28
N ALA A 247 -8.48 12.85 20.00
CA ALA A 247 -7.59 12.24 20.99
C ALA A 247 -6.46 11.41 20.37
N GLY A 248 -6.77 10.64 19.31
CA GLY A 248 -5.82 9.73 18.66
C GLY A 248 -5.71 8.36 19.34
N GLN A 249 -5.00 7.45 18.71
CA GLN A 249 -4.77 6.08 19.19
C GLN A 249 -3.43 6.01 19.95
N PRO A 250 -3.42 6.07 21.29
CA PRO A 250 -2.17 6.19 22.04
C PRO A 250 -1.39 4.88 22.08
N LEU A 251 -0.06 4.99 22.13
CA LEU A 251 0.87 3.86 22.25
C LEU A 251 0.56 2.94 23.43
N GLU A 252 0.02 3.47 24.53
CA GLU A 252 -0.39 2.69 25.71
C GLU A 252 -1.39 1.60 25.40
N THR A 253 -2.18 1.76 24.35
CA THR A 253 -3.10 0.70 23.87
C THR A 253 -2.32 -0.53 23.39
N MET A 254 -1.12 -0.38 22.82
CA MET A 254 -0.28 -1.53 22.45
C MET A 254 0.16 -2.32 23.68
N ALA A 255 0.62 -1.63 24.73
CA ALA A 255 0.98 -2.30 25.97
C ALA A 255 -0.21 -3.08 26.59
N TRP A 256 -1.40 -2.48 26.53
CA TRP A 256 -2.62 -3.16 26.97
C TRP A 256 -2.91 -4.41 26.10
N ARG A 257 -2.77 -4.34 24.78
CA ARG A 257 -2.94 -5.49 23.86
C ARG A 257 -1.92 -6.58 24.16
N TRP A 258 -0.65 -6.25 24.33
CA TRP A 258 0.40 -7.21 24.70
C TRP A 258 0.11 -7.91 26.03
N ASN A 259 -0.32 -7.15 27.03
CA ASN A 259 -0.71 -7.73 28.32
C ASN A 259 -1.91 -8.67 28.18
N LYS A 260 -2.93 -8.29 27.40
CA LYS A 260 -4.11 -9.16 27.13
C LYS A 260 -3.70 -10.43 26.41
N ALA A 261 -2.91 -10.36 25.37
CA ALA A 261 -2.41 -11.53 24.65
C ALA A 261 -1.60 -12.48 25.54
N TYR A 262 -0.85 -11.94 26.50
CA TYR A 262 -0.08 -12.74 27.46
C TYR A 262 -0.95 -13.38 28.55
N THR A 263 -1.88 -12.63 29.12
CA THR A 263 -2.69 -13.08 30.26
C THR A 263 -3.92 -13.89 29.87
N ASP A 264 -4.41 -13.74 28.64
CA ASP A 264 -5.63 -14.40 28.13
C ASP A 264 -5.46 -14.83 26.68
N PRO A 265 -4.44 -15.65 26.36
CA PRO A 265 -4.09 -15.99 24.98
C PRO A 265 -5.16 -16.80 24.25
N GLU A 266 -6.01 -17.54 24.98
CA GLU A 266 -7.07 -18.36 24.38
C GLU A 266 -8.24 -17.51 23.85
N ASN A 267 -8.50 -16.35 24.45
CA ASN A 267 -9.61 -15.46 24.08
C ASN A 267 -9.15 -14.20 23.35
N TRP A 268 -7.84 -14.02 23.12
CA TRP A 268 -7.30 -12.88 22.39
C TRP A 268 -7.16 -13.20 20.89
N TRP A 269 -7.46 -12.25 20.04
CA TRP A 269 -7.55 -12.41 18.58
C TRP A 269 -6.20 -12.69 17.89
N THR A 270 -5.05 -12.39 18.53
CA THR A 270 -3.71 -12.63 17.97
C THR A 270 -2.67 -12.82 19.07
N TYR A 271 -1.54 -13.37 18.72
CA TYR A 271 -0.34 -13.42 19.57
C TYR A 271 0.59 -12.27 19.22
N TYR A 272 1.56 -11.97 20.10
CA TYR A 272 2.64 -11.02 19.82
C TYR A 272 3.98 -11.63 20.16
N PRO A 273 5.07 -11.25 19.43
CA PRO A 273 6.41 -11.74 19.76
C PRO A 273 6.90 -11.15 21.09
N GLU A 274 7.83 -11.86 21.71
CA GLU A 274 8.58 -11.42 22.90
C GLU A 274 7.68 -10.90 24.06
N LEU A 275 6.73 -11.72 24.49
CA LEU A 275 5.95 -11.48 25.71
C LEU A 275 6.52 -12.28 26.92
N PRO A 276 6.33 -11.83 28.18
CA PRO A 276 5.57 -10.64 28.58
C PRO A 276 6.30 -9.33 28.32
N PHE A 277 5.54 -8.26 28.07
CA PHE A 277 6.06 -6.90 28.05
C PHE A 277 6.05 -6.33 29.49
N CYS A 278 7.21 -5.92 29.96
CA CYS A 278 7.34 -5.27 31.25
C CYS A 278 7.35 -3.75 31.06
N GLY A 279 6.20 -3.11 31.31
CA GLY A 279 6.11 -1.64 31.35
C GLY A 279 6.81 -1.02 32.54
N VAL A 280 6.83 0.30 32.58
CA VAL A 280 7.39 1.08 33.71
C VAL A 280 6.23 1.65 34.53
N GLU A 281 6.01 1.11 35.72
CA GLU A 281 4.95 1.57 36.61
C GLU A 281 5.30 2.93 37.24
N GLY A 282 4.29 3.80 37.38
CA GLY A 282 4.42 5.09 38.04
C GLY A 282 5.15 6.19 37.25
N ASP A 283 5.67 5.88 36.07
CA ASP A 283 6.32 6.85 35.18
C ASP A 283 5.77 6.71 33.75
N SER A 284 4.82 7.58 33.39
CA SER A 284 4.17 7.56 32.08
C SER A 284 5.14 7.86 30.94
N VAL A 285 6.16 8.68 31.16
CA VAL A 285 7.17 9.02 30.15
C VAL A 285 8.07 7.81 29.88
N ALA A 286 8.60 7.21 30.93
CA ALA A 286 9.45 6.03 30.80
C ALA A 286 8.65 4.84 30.22
N ASN A 287 7.38 4.69 30.61
CA ASN A 287 6.51 3.65 30.08
C ASN A 287 6.26 3.83 28.58
N ARG A 288 5.89 5.02 28.12
CA ARG A 288 5.69 5.31 26.68
C ARG A 288 6.95 5.06 25.85
N ARG A 289 8.12 5.45 26.38
CA ARG A 289 9.40 5.15 25.75
C ARG A 289 9.67 3.65 25.63
N ALA A 290 9.38 2.88 26.67
CA ALA A 290 9.54 1.41 26.63
C ALA A 290 8.62 0.78 25.57
N ILE A 291 7.37 1.23 25.48
CA ILE A 291 6.41 0.77 24.45
C ILE A 291 6.93 1.09 23.05
N TYR A 292 7.36 2.34 22.83
CA TYR A 292 7.94 2.77 21.55
C TYR A 292 9.13 1.91 21.14
N GLN A 293 10.08 1.67 22.04
CA GLN A 293 11.28 0.88 21.74
C GLN A 293 10.93 -0.56 21.33
N LYS A 294 9.94 -1.19 21.98
CA LYS A 294 9.48 -2.53 21.58
C LYS A 294 8.75 -2.49 20.24
N LEU A 295 7.81 -1.56 20.05
CA LEU A 295 7.04 -1.46 18.82
C LEU A 295 7.96 -1.29 17.59
N VAL A 296 8.91 -0.33 17.66
CA VAL A 296 9.83 -0.06 16.56
C VAL A 296 10.76 -1.25 16.29
N ARG A 297 11.25 -1.92 17.35
CA ARG A 297 12.08 -3.13 17.19
C ARG A 297 11.36 -4.23 16.46
N ASP A 298 10.15 -4.58 16.91
CA ASP A 298 9.35 -5.65 16.30
C ASP A 298 8.98 -5.29 14.86
N TYR A 299 8.58 -4.04 14.63
CA TYR A 299 8.23 -3.52 13.31
C TYR A 299 9.40 -3.59 12.32
N LEU A 300 10.60 -3.14 12.71
CA LEU A 300 11.79 -3.17 11.84
C LEU A 300 12.30 -4.60 11.60
N ARG A 301 12.17 -5.52 12.56
CA ARG A 301 12.43 -6.95 12.35
C ARG A 301 11.45 -7.56 11.34
N CYS A 302 10.19 -7.18 11.44
CA CYS A 302 9.17 -7.58 10.47
C CYS A 302 9.46 -7.00 9.07
N ALA A 303 9.85 -5.74 8.99
CA ALA A 303 10.23 -5.08 7.74
C ALA A 303 11.48 -5.71 7.09
N ALA A 304 12.44 -6.18 7.89
CA ALA A 304 13.62 -6.89 7.38
C ALA A 304 13.25 -8.16 6.60
N ALA A 305 12.16 -8.84 6.99
CA ALA A 305 11.67 -9.99 6.24
C ALA A 305 11.10 -9.57 4.86
N ILE A 306 10.55 -8.37 4.73
CA ILE A 306 10.11 -7.86 3.43
C ILE A 306 11.32 -7.61 2.53
N ASP A 307 12.36 -6.92 3.03
CA ASP A 307 13.55 -6.61 2.25
C ASP A 307 14.25 -7.88 1.74
N ASP A 308 14.44 -8.88 2.61
CA ASP A 308 15.01 -10.18 2.24
C ASP A 308 14.21 -10.86 1.10
N ASN A 309 12.88 -10.82 1.19
CA ASN A 309 12.00 -11.42 0.20
C ASN A 309 11.91 -10.60 -1.12
N ILE A 310 12.02 -9.28 -1.08
CA ILE A 310 12.24 -8.47 -2.29
C ILE A 310 13.51 -8.94 -2.99
N GLY A 311 14.60 -9.15 -2.26
CA GLY A 311 15.86 -9.64 -2.81
C GLY A 311 15.72 -11.00 -3.49
N ARG A 312 14.94 -11.91 -2.94
CA ARG A 312 14.66 -13.23 -3.53
C ARG A 312 13.89 -13.09 -4.86
N LEU A 313 12.89 -12.22 -4.89
CA LEU A 313 12.12 -11.94 -6.12
C LEU A 313 12.99 -11.31 -7.21
N LEU A 314 13.81 -10.30 -6.88
CA LEU A 314 14.70 -9.65 -7.82
C LEU A 314 15.74 -10.65 -8.40
N ARG A 315 16.37 -11.46 -7.56
CA ARG A 315 17.29 -12.52 -8.01
C ARG A 315 16.61 -13.51 -8.95
N THR A 316 15.35 -13.86 -8.69
CA THR A 316 14.58 -14.75 -9.58
C THR A 316 14.38 -14.11 -10.96
N LEU A 317 14.08 -12.82 -11.03
CA LEU A 317 13.96 -12.13 -12.32
C LEU A 317 15.31 -12.11 -13.07
N ASP A 318 16.42 -11.90 -12.36
CA ASP A 318 17.77 -11.94 -12.94
C ASP A 318 18.09 -13.35 -13.50
N GLU A 319 17.89 -14.38 -12.69
CA GLU A 319 18.17 -15.79 -13.05
C GLU A 319 17.32 -16.28 -14.22
N GLU A 320 16.07 -15.85 -14.31
CA GLU A 320 15.15 -16.21 -15.41
C GLU A 320 15.31 -15.32 -16.66
N GLY A 321 16.22 -14.33 -16.65
CA GLY A 321 16.44 -13.40 -17.75
C GLY A 321 15.24 -12.44 -18.00
N LEU A 322 14.48 -12.14 -16.96
CA LEU A 322 13.26 -11.34 -17.03
C LEU A 322 13.44 -9.88 -16.59
N ALA A 323 14.55 -9.57 -15.92
CA ALA A 323 14.76 -8.30 -15.25
C ALA A 323 14.58 -7.07 -16.16
N GLU A 324 15.09 -7.15 -17.40
CA GLU A 324 15.02 -6.06 -18.38
C GLU A 324 13.61 -5.79 -18.93
N ASN A 325 12.74 -6.81 -18.92
CA ASN A 325 11.38 -6.70 -19.47
C ASN A 325 10.30 -6.90 -18.40
N THR A 326 10.58 -6.49 -17.18
CA THR A 326 9.62 -6.55 -16.07
C THR A 326 9.54 -5.20 -15.37
N VAL A 327 8.32 -4.65 -15.30
CA VAL A 327 7.98 -3.55 -14.39
C VAL A 327 7.89 -4.13 -12.99
N VAL A 328 8.78 -3.72 -12.10
CA VAL A 328 8.78 -4.13 -10.68
C VAL A 328 8.33 -2.95 -9.85
N ILE A 329 7.25 -3.12 -9.10
CA ILE A 329 6.70 -2.10 -8.18
C ILE A 329 6.74 -2.65 -6.77
N TYR A 330 7.26 -1.86 -5.83
CA TYR A 330 7.07 -2.04 -4.41
C TYR A 330 6.26 -0.89 -3.84
N VAL A 331 5.20 -1.20 -3.09
CA VAL A 331 4.32 -0.21 -2.45
C VAL A 331 3.69 -0.79 -1.19
N SER A 332 3.16 0.06 -0.30
CA SER A 332 2.26 -0.33 0.80
C SER A 332 0.82 0.12 0.50
N ASP A 333 -0.16 -0.51 1.16
CA ASP A 333 -1.57 -0.09 1.02
C ASP A 333 -1.88 1.22 1.77
N GLN A 334 -1.13 1.56 2.82
CA GLN A 334 -1.09 2.85 3.52
C GLN A 334 0.19 2.96 4.34
N GLY A 335 0.42 4.12 4.94
CA GLY A 335 1.46 4.30 5.93
C GLY A 335 1.02 3.90 7.34
N TYR A 336 1.81 4.27 8.37
CA TYR A 336 1.60 3.87 9.74
C TYR A 336 2.32 4.80 10.71
N PHE A 337 1.74 5.08 11.88
CA PHE A 337 2.43 5.78 12.97
C PHE A 337 3.39 4.85 13.72
N LEU A 338 4.62 5.28 13.90
CA LEU A 338 5.63 4.62 14.72
C LEU A 338 6.04 5.50 15.91
N GLY A 339 5.05 6.00 16.66
CA GLY A 339 5.26 6.80 17.86
C GLY A 339 5.09 8.30 17.67
N GLU A 340 4.96 8.80 16.46
CA GLU A 340 4.65 10.20 16.19
C GLU A 340 3.33 10.57 16.88
N HIS A 341 3.27 11.75 17.49
CA HIS A 341 2.15 12.22 18.34
C HIS A 341 1.84 11.29 19.54
N GLY A 342 2.74 10.36 19.87
CA GLY A 342 2.47 9.29 20.83
C GLY A 342 1.49 8.23 20.32
N PHE A 343 1.32 8.11 19.01
CA PHE A 343 0.37 7.20 18.36
C PHE A 343 1.01 5.93 17.80
N PHE A 344 0.16 4.96 17.52
CA PHE A 344 0.38 3.85 16.61
C PHE A 344 -0.88 3.69 15.75
N ASP A 345 -0.90 2.71 14.79
CA ASP A 345 -2.01 2.51 13.87
C ASP A 345 -1.98 3.53 12.69
N LYS A 346 -3.08 3.71 12.01
CA LYS A 346 -3.25 4.51 10.79
C LYS A 346 -4.58 5.28 10.85
N ARG A 347 -5.20 5.56 9.72
CA ARG A 347 -6.58 6.08 9.52
C ARG A 347 -6.68 7.60 9.44
N ILE A 348 -5.94 8.34 10.27
CA ILE A 348 -5.97 9.81 10.26
C ILE A 348 -5.13 10.34 9.09
N MET A 349 -5.55 11.45 8.49
CA MET A 349 -4.89 12.07 7.33
C MET A 349 -3.59 12.83 7.70
N TYR A 350 -2.78 12.31 8.63
CA TYR A 350 -1.44 12.81 8.90
C TYR A 350 -0.43 12.17 7.94
N GLU A 351 0.76 12.77 7.77
CA GLU A 351 1.73 12.31 6.77
C GLU A 351 2.12 10.84 6.96
N GLU A 352 2.25 10.37 8.20
CA GLU A 352 2.70 9.02 8.49
C GLU A 352 1.73 7.92 8.00
N PRO A 353 0.39 7.99 8.27
CA PRO A 353 -0.56 7.04 7.70
C PRO A 353 -0.92 7.30 6.24
N LEU A 354 -0.80 8.55 5.77
CA LEU A 354 -1.20 8.95 4.43
C LEU A 354 -0.18 8.53 3.37
N ARG A 355 1.11 8.72 3.66
CA ARG A 355 2.22 8.51 2.73
C ARG A 355 2.60 7.04 2.67
N MET A 356 2.58 6.50 1.46
CA MET A 356 3.04 5.14 1.17
C MET A 356 4.47 5.17 0.63
N PRO A 357 5.34 4.19 0.96
CA PRO A 357 6.52 3.96 0.16
C PRO A 357 6.10 3.52 -1.24
N PHE A 358 6.75 4.04 -2.27
CA PHE A 358 6.56 3.59 -3.66
C PHE A 358 7.90 3.63 -4.40
N VAL A 359 8.32 2.47 -4.87
CA VAL A 359 9.54 2.32 -5.68
C VAL A 359 9.18 1.53 -6.92
N ILE A 360 9.60 2.01 -8.09
CA ILE A 360 9.34 1.36 -9.36
C ILE A 360 10.60 1.27 -10.21
N ARG A 361 10.78 0.13 -10.89
CA ARG A 361 11.85 -0.11 -11.82
C ARG A 361 11.30 -0.67 -13.12
N TYR A 362 11.70 -0.07 -14.23
CA TYR A 362 11.57 -0.62 -15.59
C TYR A 362 12.73 -0.12 -16.43
N PRO A 363 13.80 -0.90 -16.62
CA PRO A 363 15.06 -0.41 -17.21
C PRO A 363 14.93 0.18 -18.61
N LYS A 364 13.91 -0.23 -19.37
CA LYS A 364 13.69 0.27 -20.74
C LYS A 364 13.17 1.70 -20.80
N GLU A 365 12.55 2.22 -19.72
CA GLU A 365 11.86 3.52 -19.76
C GLU A 365 12.18 4.42 -18.57
N ILE A 366 12.37 3.84 -17.38
CA ILE A 366 12.57 4.61 -16.16
C ILE A 366 14.05 4.82 -15.93
N PRO A 367 14.55 6.08 -15.92
CA PRO A 367 15.94 6.35 -15.61
C PRO A 367 16.32 5.86 -14.21
N ALA A 368 17.43 5.13 -14.12
CA ALA A 368 17.91 4.55 -12.87
C ALA A 368 18.33 5.62 -11.85
N GLY A 369 18.05 5.37 -10.57
CA GLY A 369 18.44 6.23 -9.44
C GLY A 369 17.71 7.56 -9.38
N THR A 370 16.55 7.69 -10.02
CA THR A 370 15.76 8.92 -10.02
C THR A 370 14.79 9.00 -8.85
N ARG A 371 14.32 10.22 -8.59
CA ARG A 371 13.22 10.51 -7.64
C ARG A 371 12.18 11.38 -8.34
N ASN A 372 10.92 11.14 -8.02
CA ASN A 372 9.81 11.94 -8.52
C ASN A 372 8.99 12.47 -7.34
N GLY A 373 8.73 13.77 -7.32
CA GLY A 373 7.98 14.48 -6.27
C GLY A 373 6.54 14.77 -6.63
N ASP A 374 6.04 14.30 -7.78
CA ASP A 374 4.65 14.52 -8.17
C ASP A 374 3.69 13.80 -7.20
N ILE A 375 2.54 14.41 -6.95
CA ILE A 375 1.49 13.80 -6.14
C ILE A 375 0.84 12.67 -6.94
N VAL A 376 0.94 11.46 -6.40
CA VAL A 376 0.33 10.24 -6.94
C VAL A 376 -0.51 9.60 -5.84
N THR A 377 -1.66 9.06 -6.20
CA THR A 377 -2.55 8.39 -5.25
C THR A 377 -2.78 6.93 -5.62
N ASN A 378 -3.22 6.12 -4.66
CA ASN A 378 -3.47 4.71 -4.89
C ASN A 378 -4.56 4.42 -5.93
N VAL A 379 -5.43 5.38 -6.27
CA VAL A 379 -6.39 5.25 -7.39
C VAL A 379 -5.71 5.36 -8.76
N ASP A 380 -4.49 5.90 -8.85
CA ASP A 380 -3.73 6.03 -10.09
C ASP A 380 -3.06 4.72 -10.53
N PHE A 381 -2.88 3.77 -9.58
CA PHE A 381 -2.09 2.55 -9.85
C PHE A 381 -2.73 1.63 -10.89
N ALA A 382 -4.06 1.48 -10.88
CA ALA A 382 -4.74 0.68 -11.90
C ALA A 382 -4.52 1.25 -13.31
N SER A 383 -4.56 2.57 -13.46
CA SER A 383 -4.30 3.25 -14.73
C SER A 383 -2.85 3.11 -15.19
N LEU A 384 -1.88 3.17 -14.27
CA LEU A 384 -0.47 2.91 -14.59
C LEU A 384 -0.25 1.49 -15.10
N LEU A 385 -0.80 0.49 -14.40
CA LEU A 385 -0.65 -0.92 -14.77
C LEU A 385 -1.31 -1.21 -16.13
N ALA A 386 -2.48 -0.62 -16.39
CA ALA A 386 -3.16 -0.71 -17.68
C ALA A 386 -2.32 -0.10 -18.81
N ASP A 387 -1.71 1.08 -18.59
CA ASP A 387 -0.85 1.75 -19.56
C ASP A 387 0.38 0.90 -19.93
N TYR A 388 1.08 0.31 -18.96
CA TYR A 388 2.19 -0.61 -19.26
C TYR A 388 1.74 -1.84 -20.04
N ALA A 389 0.52 -2.29 -19.81
CA ALA A 389 -0.04 -3.46 -20.48
C ALA A 389 -0.68 -3.15 -21.85
N GLY A 390 -0.73 -1.88 -22.27
CA GLY A 390 -1.48 -1.49 -23.47
C GLY A 390 -2.98 -1.77 -23.36
N ALA A 391 -3.51 -1.77 -22.13
CA ALA A 391 -4.90 -2.06 -21.82
C ALA A 391 -5.67 -0.78 -21.47
N GLU A 392 -7.00 -0.83 -21.64
CA GLU A 392 -7.86 0.19 -21.07
C GLU A 392 -7.92 0.05 -19.54
N PRO A 393 -7.92 1.15 -18.78
CA PRO A 393 -8.09 1.09 -17.34
C PRO A 393 -9.47 0.51 -16.96
N PRO A 394 -9.69 0.11 -15.70
CA PRO A 394 -11.02 -0.31 -15.25
C PRO A 394 -12.08 0.74 -15.53
N GLN A 395 -13.31 0.28 -15.80
CA GLN A 395 -14.43 1.20 -16.06
C GLN A 395 -14.61 2.17 -14.90
N GLN A 396 -14.82 3.45 -15.23
CA GLN A 396 -14.98 4.52 -14.24
C GLN A 396 -13.78 4.72 -13.31
N ALA A 397 -12.59 4.24 -13.69
CA ALA A 397 -11.37 4.61 -12.96
C ALA A 397 -11.25 6.14 -12.90
N GLN A 398 -10.92 6.65 -11.72
CA GLN A 398 -10.78 8.09 -11.46
C GLN A 398 -9.32 8.52 -11.47
N GLY A 399 -8.41 7.55 -11.37
CA GLY A 399 -6.98 7.76 -11.39
C GLY A 399 -6.42 7.90 -12.81
N ARG A 400 -5.19 8.40 -12.91
CA ARG A 400 -4.45 8.66 -14.15
C ARG A 400 -3.18 7.83 -14.20
N SER A 401 -2.72 7.46 -15.39
CA SER A 401 -1.37 6.92 -15.54
C SER A 401 -0.33 8.00 -15.30
N PHE A 402 0.67 7.68 -14.51
CA PHE A 402 1.85 8.53 -14.27
C PHE A 402 3.12 7.97 -14.92
N ARG A 403 2.97 7.16 -15.96
CA ARG A 403 4.10 6.57 -16.71
C ARG A 403 5.05 7.62 -17.27
N SER A 404 4.51 8.70 -17.84
CA SER A 404 5.32 9.81 -18.35
C SER A 404 6.10 10.55 -17.25
N ASN A 405 5.48 10.72 -16.07
CA ASN A 405 6.13 11.31 -14.90
C ASN A 405 7.37 10.52 -14.48
N LEU A 406 7.28 9.19 -14.53
CA LEU A 406 8.40 8.28 -14.21
C LEU A 406 9.54 8.36 -15.22
N ALA A 407 9.24 8.68 -16.47
CA ALA A 407 10.23 8.94 -17.51
C ALA A 407 10.84 10.36 -17.45
N GLY A 408 10.38 11.20 -16.51
CA GLY A 408 10.83 12.59 -16.32
C GLY A 408 10.05 13.63 -17.12
N ASP A 409 8.90 13.26 -17.68
CA ASP A 409 8.03 14.15 -18.47
C ASP A 409 6.66 14.30 -17.77
N THR A 410 6.64 15.14 -16.73
CA THR A 410 5.40 15.43 -15.99
C THR A 410 4.49 16.34 -16.79
N PRO A 411 3.24 15.92 -17.12
CA PRO A 411 2.27 16.77 -17.80
C PRO A 411 2.00 18.07 -17.04
N GLN A 412 1.86 19.18 -17.73
CA GLN A 412 1.63 20.49 -17.12
C GLN A 412 0.36 20.53 -16.25
N GLU A 413 -0.68 19.81 -16.64
CA GLU A 413 -1.95 19.65 -15.93
C GLU A 413 -1.97 18.53 -14.91
N TRP A 414 -0.80 17.98 -14.52
CA TRP A 414 -0.72 16.97 -13.48
C TRP A 414 -1.25 17.54 -12.15
N PRO A 415 -2.09 16.80 -11.40
CA PRO A 415 -2.66 17.28 -10.15
C PRO A 415 -1.58 17.67 -9.12
N ARG A 416 -1.76 18.85 -8.51
CA ARG A 416 -0.89 19.31 -7.42
C ARG A 416 -1.51 19.17 -6.04
N SER A 417 -2.69 18.57 -5.99
CA SER A 417 -3.42 18.31 -4.76
C SER A 417 -4.08 16.94 -4.83
N MET A 418 -4.17 16.29 -3.69
CA MET A 418 -4.91 15.04 -3.54
C MET A 418 -6.09 15.23 -2.58
N TYR A 419 -7.16 14.47 -2.81
CA TYR A 419 -8.33 14.36 -1.95
C TYR A 419 -8.28 13.09 -1.14
N TYR A 420 -8.68 13.17 0.14
CA TYR A 420 -8.73 12.06 1.09
C TYR A 420 -10.08 12.02 1.79
N ARG A 421 -10.58 10.81 2.09
CA ARG A 421 -11.74 10.65 2.97
C ARG A 421 -11.67 9.34 3.75
N TYR A 422 -11.74 9.46 5.10
CA TYR A 422 -11.93 8.37 6.04
C TYR A 422 -13.38 8.34 6.52
N TRP A 423 -14.03 7.20 6.40
CA TRP A 423 -15.47 7.09 6.53
C TRP A 423 -15.95 6.60 7.90
N THR A 424 -15.11 5.86 8.63
CA THR A 424 -15.49 5.24 9.89
C THR A 424 -15.40 6.23 11.05
N GLN A 425 -16.47 6.36 11.84
CA GLN A 425 -16.50 7.24 13.01
C GLN A 425 -16.09 6.49 14.27
N HIS A 426 -15.11 7.02 15.00
CA HIS A 426 -14.73 6.61 16.35
C HIS A 426 -14.42 7.86 17.19
N GLU A 427 -14.64 7.78 18.50
CA GLU A 427 -14.37 8.91 19.40
C GLU A 427 -12.92 9.40 19.29
N ILE A 428 -11.96 8.49 19.24
CA ILE A 428 -10.52 8.81 19.17
C ILE A 428 -10.00 8.96 17.74
N ARG A 429 -10.76 8.60 16.73
CA ARG A 429 -10.42 8.65 15.30
C ARG A 429 -11.64 9.05 14.49
N PRO A 430 -12.04 10.34 14.56
CA PRO A 430 -13.28 10.79 13.94
C PRO A 430 -13.25 10.67 12.41
N ALA A 431 -14.43 10.44 11.82
CA ALA A 431 -14.60 10.47 10.39
C ALA A 431 -14.25 11.85 9.82
N HIS A 432 -13.47 11.90 8.75
CA HIS A 432 -12.95 13.15 8.20
C HIS A 432 -12.68 13.06 6.70
N MET A 433 -12.53 14.22 6.10
CA MET A 433 -12.04 14.39 4.73
C MET A 433 -11.04 15.54 4.68
N GLY A 434 -10.21 15.57 3.63
CA GLY A 434 -9.20 16.60 3.54
C GLY A 434 -8.59 16.73 2.15
N ILE A 435 -7.77 17.76 2.02
CA ILE A 435 -6.95 18.04 0.86
C ILE A 435 -5.49 18.26 1.30
N ARG A 436 -4.56 17.75 0.53
CA ARG A 436 -3.12 17.96 0.70
C ARG A 436 -2.53 18.36 -0.64
N ASN A 437 -1.80 19.47 -0.67
CA ASN A 437 -0.97 19.87 -1.81
C ASN A 437 0.53 19.83 -1.46
N ASP A 438 1.40 20.36 -2.29
CA ASP A 438 2.87 20.28 -2.07
C ASP A 438 3.32 20.87 -0.73
N ARG A 439 2.58 21.83 -0.19
CA ARG A 439 2.97 22.53 1.04
C ARG A 439 1.96 22.45 2.15
N TYR A 440 0.66 22.47 1.84
CA TYR A 440 -0.39 22.63 2.85
C TYR A 440 -1.28 21.41 2.95
N LYS A 441 -1.79 21.20 4.16
CA LYS A 441 -2.82 20.20 4.45
C LYS A 441 -3.98 20.84 5.19
N LEU A 442 -5.20 20.54 4.75
CA LEU A 442 -6.44 20.97 5.39
C LEU A 442 -7.33 19.76 5.62
N ILE A 443 -7.77 19.56 6.87
CA ILE A 443 -8.58 18.42 7.28
C ILE A 443 -9.89 18.94 7.90
N PHE A 444 -11.02 18.38 7.44
CA PHE A 444 -12.33 18.59 8.02
C PHE A 444 -12.82 17.31 8.71
N PHE A 445 -12.79 17.30 10.03
CA PHE A 445 -13.41 16.25 10.83
C PHE A 445 -14.92 16.52 10.90
N TYR A 446 -15.70 15.76 10.13
CA TYR A 446 -17.16 15.89 10.16
C TYR A 446 -17.80 15.08 11.29
N GLY A 447 -17.06 14.13 11.88
CA GLY A 447 -17.33 13.49 13.17
C GLY A 447 -18.64 12.72 13.27
N ASP A 448 -19.17 12.19 12.17
CA ASP A 448 -20.44 11.49 12.12
C ASP A 448 -20.30 10.17 11.33
N ARG A 449 -20.93 9.10 11.80
CA ARG A 449 -20.85 7.78 11.17
C ARG A 449 -21.57 7.68 9.82
N LEU A 450 -22.51 8.56 9.53
CA LEU A 450 -23.30 8.60 8.28
C LEU A 450 -23.84 7.21 7.85
N GLY A 451 -24.12 6.34 8.80
CA GLY A 451 -24.59 4.97 8.54
C GLY A 451 -23.51 3.96 8.17
N MET A 452 -22.22 4.32 8.23
CA MET A 452 -21.12 3.42 7.90
C MET A 452 -20.95 2.31 8.93
N THR A 453 -20.78 1.08 8.44
CA THR A 453 -20.47 -0.10 9.26
C THR A 453 -19.11 0.02 9.95
N GLY A 454 -18.92 -0.69 11.06
CA GLY A 454 -17.67 -0.61 11.82
C GLY A 454 -17.44 0.72 12.54
N SER A 455 -18.42 1.64 12.53
CA SER A 455 -18.37 2.89 13.29
C SER A 455 -18.95 2.72 14.69
N ASP A 456 -18.42 3.49 15.65
CA ASP A 456 -19.00 3.64 16.97
C ASP A 456 -20.32 4.41 16.89
N ASP A 457 -21.20 4.20 17.88
CA ASP A 457 -22.44 4.98 18.02
C ASP A 457 -22.17 6.30 18.76
N CYS A 458 -21.28 7.10 18.20
CA CYS A 458 -20.89 8.41 18.74
C CYS A 458 -20.81 9.47 17.64
N VAL A 459 -20.94 10.72 18.05
CA VAL A 459 -20.75 11.90 17.19
C VAL A 459 -19.67 12.77 17.83
N SER A 460 -18.70 13.19 17.06
CA SER A 460 -17.69 14.17 17.47
C SER A 460 -18.07 15.55 16.92
N PRO A 461 -17.82 16.65 17.64
CA PRO A 461 -18.07 18.00 17.11
C PRO A 461 -17.28 18.24 15.82
N PRO A 462 -17.91 18.74 14.73
CA PRO A 462 -17.19 19.09 13.52
C PRO A 462 -16.09 20.11 13.78
N SER A 463 -14.90 19.85 13.22
CA SER A 463 -13.70 20.64 13.52
C SER A 463 -12.72 20.65 12.35
N TRP A 464 -11.77 21.58 12.39
CA TRP A 464 -10.81 21.78 11.33
C TRP A 464 -9.38 21.74 11.86
N GLU A 465 -8.49 21.18 11.03
CA GLU A 465 -7.04 21.28 11.21
C GLU A 465 -6.39 21.77 9.92
N PHE A 466 -5.36 22.61 10.07
CA PHE A 466 -4.55 23.11 8.97
C PHE A 466 -3.08 23.08 9.35
N TYR A 467 -2.24 22.59 8.43
CA TYR A 467 -0.81 22.47 8.60
C TYR A 467 -0.04 23.06 7.41
N ASP A 468 1.06 23.78 7.69
CA ASP A 468 2.06 24.20 6.72
C ASP A 468 3.24 23.24 6.79
N LEU A 469 3.27 22.25 5.91
CA LEU A 469 4.24 21.15 5.92
C LEU A 469 5.68 21.59 5.59
N GLU A 470 5.87 22.80 5.06
CA GLU A 470 7.21 23.37 4.86
C GLU A 470 7.83 23.82 6.17
N THR A 471 7.03 24.37 7.08
CA THR A 471 7.49 24.89 8.38
C THR A 471 7.21 23.94 9.54
N ASP A 472 6.28 23.03 9.40
CA ASP A 472 5.85 22.03 10.37
C ASP A 472 5.60 20.67 9.67
N PRO A 473 6.65 19.98 9.20
CA PRO A 473 6.51 18.72 8.47
C PRO A 473 5.96 17.56 9.31
N HIS A 474 5.96 17.71 10.64
CA HIS A 474 5.45 16.72 11.59
C HIS A 474 4.09 17.10 12.19
N GLU A 475 3.40 18.08 11.63
CA GLU A 475 2.02 18.46 11.99
C GLU A 475 1.82 18.70 13.50
N ASN A 476 2.82 19.34 14.13
CA ASN A 476 2.85 19.54 15.58
C ASN A 476 1.94 20.66 16.06
N ARG A 477 1.46 21.55 15.17
CA ARG A 477 0.63 22.70 15.52
C ARG A 477 -0.47 22.94 14.51
N ASN A 478 -1.71 22.74 14.94
CA ASN A 478 -2.87 23.14 14.17
C ASN A 478 -2.91 24.67 14.00
N GLN A 479 -2.82 25.15 12.78
CA GLN A 479 -2.81 26.57 12.40
C GLN A 479 -4.17 27.07 11.87
N TYR A 480 -5.25 26.29 11.97
CA TYR A 480 -6.54 26.65 11.38
C TYR A 480 -7.07 28.01 11.86
N GLY A 481 -6.87 28.35 13.13
CA GLY A 481 -7.29 29.64 13.69
C GLY A 481 -6.31 30.80 13.50
N ASN A 482 -5.18 30.60 12.81
CA ASN A 482 -4.17 31.63 12.61
C ASN A 482 -4.53 32.56 11.44
N PRO A 483 -4.75 33.87 11.69
CA PRO A 483 -5.13 34.82 10.64
C PRO A 483 -4.15 34.91 9.46
N ALA A 484 -2.88 34.59 9.68
CA ALA A 484 -1.86 34.62 8.63
C ALA A 484 -2.15 33.60 7.51
N TYR A 485 -2.90 32.55 7.79
CA TYR A 485 -3.28 31.51 6.83
C TYR A 485 -4.73 31.61 6.33
N ALA A 486 -5.51 32.64 6.72
CA ALA A 486 -6.94 32.72 6.39
C ALA A 486 -7.23 32.65 4.88
N GLU A 487 -6.43 33.33 4.07
CA GLU A 487 -6.58 33.34 2.61
C GLU A 487 -6.30 31.95 2.00
N VAL A 488 -5.20 31.30 2.39
CA VAL A 488 -4.84 29.97 1.86
C VAL A 488 -5.82 28.91 2.34
N ILE A 489 -6.29 28.96 3.58
CA ILE A 489 -7.33 28.08 4.09
C ILE A 489 -8.62 28.24 3.27
N GLY A 490 -9.02 29.48 2.99
CA GLY A 490 -10.18 29.75 2.15
C GLY A 490 -10.04 29.21 0.71
N ALA A 491 -8.85 29.33 0.12
CA ALA A 491 -8.56 28.74 -1.19
C ALA A 491 -8.63 27.21 -1.17
N MET A 492 -8.02 26.56 -0.18
CA MET A 492 -8.04 25.11 -0.03
C MET A 492 -9.45 24.55 0.25
N LYS A 493 -10.30 25.27 1.01
CA LYS A 493 -11.71 24.89 1.16
C LYS A 493 -12.45 24.87 -0.18
N ARG A 494 -12.24 25.88 -1.04
CA ARG A 494 -12.84 25.91 -2.37
C ARG A 494 -12.32 24.78 -3.25
N GLU A 495 -11.02 24.57 -3.27
CA GLU A 495 -10.38 23.49 -4.03
C GLU A 495 -10.88 22.11 -3.58
N MET A 496 -11.01 21.86 -2.28
CA MET A 496 -11.57 20.61 -1.76
C MET A 496 -13.00 20.35 -2.27
N LEU A 497 -13.85 21.38 -2.35
CA LEU A 497 -15.19 21.24 -2.94
C LEU A 497 -15.14 20.95 -4.44
N GLU A 498 -14.16 21.49 -5.15
CA GLU A 498 -13.94 21.20 -6.58
C GLU A 498 -13.50 19.77 -6.79
N LEU A 499 -12.52 19.28 -6.01
CA LEU A 499 -12.06 17.89 -6.05
C LEU A 499 -13.18 16.92 -5.69
N ARG A 500 -14.01 17.23 -4.69
CA ARG A 500 -15.19 16.42 -4.34
C ARG A 500 -16.16 16.30 -5.52
N ARG A 501 -16.44 17.40 -6.23
CA ARG A 501 -17.27 17.38 -7.44
C ARG A 501 -16.61 16.56 -8.57
N GLN A 502 -15.30 16.79 -8.81
CA GLN A 502 -14.53 16.08 -9.81
C GLN A 502 -14.57 14.57 -9.58
N TYR A 503 -14.37 14.14 -8.33
CA TYR A 503 -14.38 12.73 -7.94
C TYR A 503 -15.77 12.17 -7.63
N LYS A 504 -16.83 12.97 -7.76
CA LYS A 504 -18.24 12.58 -7.55
C LYS A 504 -18.59 12.21 -6.10
N ASP A 505 -17.90 12.79 -5.11
CA ASP A 505 -18.24 12.68 -3.69
C ASP A 505 -19.16 13.83 -3.27
N THR A 506 -20.42 13.79 -3.69
CA THR A 506 -21.36 14.93 -3.66
C THR A 506 -22.33 14.94 -2.50
N ASP A 507 -22.35 13.98 -1.59
CA ASP A 507 -23.28 13.86 -0.46
C ASP A 507 -24.79 13.86 -0.84
N GLU A 508 -25.14 13.65 -2.11
CA GLU A 508 -26.53 13.68 -2.58
C GLU A 508 -27.42 12.66 -1.86
N GLY A 509 -26.81 11.54 -1.45
CA GLY A 509 -27.48 10.47 -0.69
C GLY A 509 -27.59 10.73 0.82
N SER A 510 -26.96 11.78 1.40
CA SER A 510 -26.88 11.99 2.85
C SER A 510 -27.40 13.35 3.28
N ALA A 511 -28.64 13.39 3.79
CA ALA A 511 -29.22 14.61 4.38
C ALA A 511 -28.37 15.12 5.56
N ARG A 512 -27.85 14.20 6.38
CA ARG A 512 -27.02 14.53 7.54
C ARG A 512 -25.70 15.19 7.14
N MET A 513 -25.02 14.67 6.11
CA MET A 513 -23.78 15.29 5.63
C MET A 513 -24.03 16.68 5.02
N ARG A 514 -25.14 16.86 4.30
CA ARG A 514 -25.51 18.20 3.79
C ARG A 514 -25.69 19.21 4.93
N GLU A 515 -26.41 18.83 6.00
CA GLU A 515 -26.57 19.66 7.19
C GLU A 515 -25.21 20.04 7.82
N ILE A 516 -24.31 19.07 7.97
CA ILE A 516 -22.97 19.30 8.50
C ILE A 516 -22.19 20.28 7.60
N MET A 517 -22.25 20.08 6.29
CA MET A 517 -21.58 20.96 5.33
C MET A 517 -22.14 22.38 5.34
N GLU A 518 -23.46 22.55 5.36
CA GLU A 518 -24.12 23.86 5.42
C GLU A 518 -23.77 24.60 6.71
N THR A 519 -23.67 23.90 7.83
CA THR A 519 -23.47 24.50 9.16
C THR A 519 -22.01 24.80 9.48
N HIS A 520 -21.09 23.89 9.09
CA HIS A 520 -19.73 23.89 9.62
C HIS A 520 -18.63 24.02 8.55
N TYR A 521 -18.96 23.81 7.27
CA TYR A 521 -17.98 23.89 6.19
C TYR A 521 -17.82 25.29 5.61
N ALA A 522 -18.81 26.18 5.75
CA ALA A 522 -18.88 27.49 5.08
C ALA A 522 -17.53 28.24 5.15
N PRO A 523 -17.06 28.81 4.03
CA PRO A 523 -15.92 29.72 4.06
C PRO A 523 -16.21 30.90 4.96
N GLU A 524 -15.29 31.32 5.81
CA GLU A 524 -15.46 32.50 6.71
C GLU A 524 -15.74 33.80 5.98
N SER A 525 -15.59 33.85 4.65
CA SER A 525 -15.88 35.01 3.79
C SER A 525 -17.36 35.29 3.49
N ALA A 526 -18.29 34.49 4.03
CA ALA A 526 -19.73 34.75 3.85
C ALA A 526 -20.34 35.68 4.94
N LYS A 527 -19.51 36.23 5.82
CA LYS A 527 -19.92 37.15 6.88
C LYS A 527 -19.34 38.56 6.69
N HIS A 528 -19.45 39.10 5.50
CA HIS A 528 -19.31 40.56 5.30
C HIS A 528 -20.34 41.06 4.30
#